data_c9e8de6fa51a1036b913adc86c671f26
#
_entry.id   c9e8de6fa51a1036b913adc86c671f26
#
_cell.length_a   1.000
_cell.length_b   1.000
_cell.length_c   1.000
_cell.angle_alpha   90.00
_cell.angle_beta   90.00
_cell.angle_gamma   90.00
#
_symmetry.space_group_name_H-M   'P 1'
#
loop_
_entity.id
_entity.type
_entity.pdbx_description
1 polymer ?
#
loop_
_entity_poly.entity_id
_entity_poly.type
_entity_poly.pdbx_seq_one_letter_code
_entity_poly.pdbx_strand_id
1 'polypeptide(L)'
;CEYMTGGRVVVLGSTGRNFAAGMSGGIAYVLDMNRDFASKCNMEMVELGTVEDPLEIAELHTLIEDHRHYTGSSIAEHVIHEFHHLLPRFVRVMPTDYKQVLQQQAAKAAEEKKRSSHVDLLGTLSNRGSQVDVSISNEHVASDAVPGAAKTEEPAVMDMEEAMLDKELAKARSEKLDKVRGFMKYHRRTEAYRKPGARVKDFKELSTRLTEPELKLQTARCMDCGVPFCQSDNGCPISNIIPKWNDLVFKGQWFDALNRLLMTNNFPEFTGRVCPAPCEGACVLGIIESPVGIKSIECAIIDYAWEQGWMVPRPPQQRTGKTVAVIGSGPAGLASADQLNRAGHSVTVYERADRVGGLLMYGIPNMKLDKHVVDRRVRLMADEGVKFVTSTEVGRDIDATALRAQNDAVVFATGATWPRDLKIPGREADGVHFAMEFLSSTTKSLLDTQLAEGTYLNARGKNVIVIGGGDTGNDCIGTAVRHG
;
A
#
# COMPACT_ATOMS: atom_id res chain seq x y z
N CYS A 1 4.42 -10.52 -16.55
CA CYS A 1 3.76 -11.14 -15.37
C CYS A 1 4.72 -11.27 -14.18
N GLU A 2 5.62 -10.32 -14.03
CA GLU A 2 6.48 -10.24 -12.87
C GLU A 2 5.62 -10.01 -11.62
N TYR A 3 5.85 -10.80 -10.56
CA TYR A 3 5.12 -10.75 -9.28
C TYR A 3 3.58 -10.81 -9.38
N MET A 4 3.05 -11.47 -10.40
CA MET A 4 1.61 -11.69 -10.54
C MET A 4 1.11 -12.62 -9.42
N THR A 5 0.08 -12.18 -8.69
CA THR A 5 -0.49 -12.91 -7.54
C THR A 5 -1.89 -13.46 -7.81
N GLY A 6 -2.52 -13.12 -8.93
CA GLY A 6 -3.87 -13.56 -9.28
C GLY A 6 -4.33 -13.02 -10.63
N GLY A 7 -5.54 -13.40 -11.04
CA GLY A 7 -6.18 -12.96 -12.27
C GLY A 7 -5.72 -13.68 -13.53
N ARG A 8 -6.02 -13.08 -14.69
CA ARG A 8 -5.70 -13.61 -16.02
C ARG A 8 -4.94 -12.58 -16.83
N VAL A 9 -3.92 -13.01 -17.56
CA VAL A 9 -3.16 -12.17 -18.49
C VAL A 9 -3.07 -12.88 -19.83
N VAL A 10 -3.36 -12.18 -20.91
CA VAL A 10 -3.15 -12.67 -22.27
C VAL A 10 -2.14 -11.79 -22.98
N VAL A 11 -1.11 -12.38 -23.57
CA VAL A 11 -0.06 -11.68 -24.29
C VAL A 11 -0.06 -12.15 -25.74
N LEU A 12 -0.43 -11.26 -26.65
CA LEU A 12 -0.53 -11.52 -28.10
C LEU A 12 0.74 -11.14 -28.88
N GLY A 13 1.73 -10.55 -28.19
CA GLY A 13 2.99 -10.10 -28.78
C GLY A 13 4.21 -10.78 -28.17
N SER A 14 5.39 -10.33 -28.59
CA SER A 14 6.65 -10.84 -28.05
C SER A 14 6.86 -10.41 -26.59
N THR A 15 7.46 -11.31 -25.80
CA THR A 15 7.81 -11.06 -24.40
C THR A 15 9.29 -10.69 -24.26
N GLY A 16 9.61 -9.96 -23.16
CA GLY A 16 10.98 -9.77 -22.72
C GLY A 16 11.54 -11.02 -22.03
N ARG A 17 12.78 -10.94 -21.59
CA ARG A 17 13.42 -11.97 -20.75
C ARG A 17 12.83 -11.91 -19.33
N ASN A 18 12.91 -13.03 -18.62
CA ASN A 18 12.49 -13.15 -17.23
C ASN A 18 10.97 -13.02 -16.99
N PHE A 19 10.16 -13.40 -18.00
CA PHE A 19 8.71 -13.46 -17.85
C PHE A 19 8.33 -14.41 -16.70
N ALA A 20 7.31 -14.06 -15.93
CA ALA A 20 6.82 -14.79 -14.75
C ALA A 20 7.77 -14.85 -13.55
N ALA A 21 8.81 -14.03 -13.48
CA ALA A 21 9.65 -13.94 -12.28
C ALA A 21 8.79 -13.54 -11.06
N GLY A 22 8.88 -14.34 -9.98
CA GLY A 22 8.10 -14.10 -8.75
C GLY A 22 6.58 -14.27 -8.91
N MET A 23 6.10 -14.91 -9.97
CA MET A 23 4.68 -15.17 -10.19
C MET A 23 4.20 -16.24 -9.20
N SER A 24 3.37 -15.86 -8.23
CA SER A 24 2.87 -16.76 -7.18
C SER A 24 1.40 -17.14 -7.33
N GLY A 25 0.65 -16.50 -8.24
CA GLY A 25 -0.77 -16.78 -8.48
C GLY A 25 -1.25 -16.25 -9.82
N GLY A 26 -2.47 -16.65 -10.21
CA GLY A 26 -3.05 -16.35 -11.52
C GLY A 26 -2.56 -17.24 -12.64
N ILE A 27 -3.05 -17.00 -13.85
CA ILE A 27 -2.68 -17.74 -15.07
C ILE A 27 -2.35 -16.75 -16.18
N ALA A 28 -1.24 -16.96 -16.88
CA ALA A 28 -0.92 -16.19 -18.07
C ALA A 28 -0.96 -17.07 -19.31
N TYR A 29 -1.48 -16.53 -20.41
CA TYR A 29 -1.52 -17.15 -21.74
C TYR A 29 -0.67 -16.31 -22.69
N VAL A 30 0.36 -16.91 -23.28
CA VAL A 30 1.29 -16.21 -24.17
C VAL A 30 1.24 -16.84 -25.56
N LEU A 31 0.97 -16.04 -26.58
CA LEU A 31 1.02 -16.47 -27.99
C LEU A 31 2.48 -16.56 -28.45
N ASP A 32 3.03 -17.77 -28.47
CA ASP A 32 4.42 -18.03 -28.84
C ASP A 32 4.56 -18.36 -30.34
N MET A 33 4.56 -17.31 -31.16
CA MET A 33 4.69 -17.46 -32.64
C MET A 33 6.05 -18.01 -33.06
N ASN A 34 7.11 -17.69 -32.32
CA ASN A 34 8.48 -18.03 -32.64
C ASN A 34 8.96 -19.35 -32.01
N ARG A 35 8.20 -19.93 -31.10
CA ARG A 35 8.57 -21.10 -30.26
C ARG A 35 9.83 -20.86 -29.42
N ASP A 36 10.04 -19.64 -28.97
CA ASP A 36 11.20 -19.25 -28.16
C ASP A 36 10.84 -18.77 -26.75
N PHE A 37 9.54 -18.75 -26.42
CA PHE A 37 9.04 -18.22 -25.15
C PHE A 37 9.61 -18.96 -23.93
N ALA A 38 9.77 -20.28 -23.99
CA ALA A 38 10.32 -21.03 -22.86
C ALA A 38 11.71 -20.53 -22.43
N SER A 39 12.52 -20.03 -23.36
CA SER A 39 13.83 -19.44 -23.06
C SER A 39 13.77 -18.05 -22.46
N LYS A 40 12.60 -17.42 -22.49
CA LYS A 40 12.31 -16.06 -21.96
C LYS A 40 11.55 -16.11 -20.65
N CYS A 41 11.09 -17.27 -20.22
CA CYS A 41 10.31 -17.46 -19.01
C CYS A 41 11.21 -17.84 -17.83
N ASN A 42 10.99 -17.22 -16.68
CA ASN A 42 11.60 -17.65 -15.43
C ASN A 42 10.81 -18.85 -14.89
N MET A 43 11.44 -20.01 -14.89
CA MET A 43 10.83 -21.30 -14.54
C MET A 43 10.91 -21.65 -13.05
N GLU A 44 11.41 -20.76 -12.21
CA GLU A 44 11.67 -21.04 -10.80
C GLU A 44 10.39 -21.39 -10.02
N MET A 45 9.30 -20.66 -10.28
CA MET A 45 8.03 -20.79 -9.57
C MET A 45 6.85 -21.21 -10.46
N VAL A 46 7.07 -21.41 -11.77
CA VAL A 46 6.00 -21.69 -12.72
C VAL A 46 6.29 -22.92 -13.57
N GLU A 47 5.24 -23.52 -14.09
CA GLU A 47 5.31 -24.52 -15.17
C GLU A 47 4.66 -23.99 -16.44
N LEU A 48 5.15 -24.44 -17.57
CA LEU A 48 4.55 -24.19 -18.88
C LEU A 48 3.69 -25.37 -19.30
N GLY A 49 2.55 -25.09 -19.90
CA GLY A 49 1.63 -26.08 -20.41
C GLY A 49 0.89 -25.61 -21.66
N THR A 50 0.15 -26.49 -22.25
CA THR A 50 -0.80 -26.23 -23.34
C THR A 50 -2.17 -25.82 -22.79
N VAL A 51 -2.99 -25.19 -23.62
CA VAL A 51 -4.37 -24.82 -23.31
C VAL A 51 -5.27 -25.88 -23.93
N GLU A 52 -5.72 -26.85 -23.14
CA GLU A 52 -6.49 -28.01 -23.59
C GLU A 52 -7.89 -28.11 -22.98
N ASP A 53 -8.08 -27.52 -21.79
CA ASP A 53 -9.37 -27.53 -21.09
C ASP A 53 -10.38 -26.66 -21.86
N PRO A 54 -11.56 -27.21 -22.21
CA PRO A 54 -12.61 -26.46 -22.93
C PRO A 54 -13.04 -25.19 -22.23
N LEU A 55 -13.04 -25.14 -20.91
CA LEU A 55 -13.39 -23.93 -20.13
C LEU A 55 -12.27 -22.88 -20.21
N GLU A 56 -11.01 -23.31 -20.13
CA GLU A 56 -9.86 -22.40 -20.33
C GLU A 56 -9.81 -21.86 -21.79
N ILE A 57 -10.12 -22.69 -22.76
CA ILE A 57 -10.20 -22.27 -24.18
C ILE A 57 -11.29 -21.20 -24.37
N ALA A 58 -12.46 -21.40 -23.79
CA ALA A 58 -13.57 -20.45 -23.86
C ALA A 58 -13.24 -19.14 -23.13
N GLU A 59 -12.58 -19.23 -21.95
CA GLU A 59 -12.11 -18.06 -21.18
C GLU A 59 -11.07 -17.26 -22.00
N LEU A 60 -10.08 -17.94 -22.57
CA LEU A 60 -9.05 -17.31 -23.41
C LEU A 60 -9.65 -16.59 -24.62
N HIS A 61 -10.58 -17.25 -25.31
CA HIS A 61 -11.28 -16.66 -26.45
C HIS A 61 -12.05 -15.39 -26.06
N THR A 62 -12.81 -15.45 -24.96
CA THR A 62 -13.57 -14.31 -24.45
C THR A 62 -12.64 -13.13 -24.10
N LEU A 63 -11.53 -13.38 -23.43
CA LEU A 63 -10.56 -12.34 -23.06
C LEU A 63 -9.96 -11.64 -24.30
N ILE A 64 -9.73 -12.39 -25.39
CA ILE A 64 -9.23 -11.80 -26.65
C ILE A 64 -10.32 -11.02 -27.36
N GLU A 65 -11.59 -11.50 -27.37
CA GLU A 65 -12.73 -10.78 -27.92
C GLU A 65 -12.97 -9.47 -27.17
N ASP A 66 -12.95 -9.48 -25.84
CA ASP A 66 -13.08 -8.29 -25.02
C ASP A 66 -11.95 -7.30 -25.32
N HIS A 67 -10.73 -7.77 -25.45
CA HIS A 67 -9.61 -6.91 -25.84
C HIS A 67 -9.84 -6.27 -27.21
N ARG A 68 -10.28 -7.04 -28.21
CA ARG A 68 -10.63 -6.49 -29.53
C ARG A 68 -11.76 -5.45 -29.42
N HIS A 69 -12.81 -5.80 -28.69
CA HIS A 69 -13.99 -4.94 -28.56
C HIS A 69 -13.67 -3.58 -27.93
N TYR A 70 -12.90 -3.59 -26.83
CA TYR A 70 -12.62 -2.36 -26.08
C TYR A 70 -11.45 -1.54 -26.63
N THR A 71 -10.54 -2.14 -27.40
CA THR A 71 -9.32 -1.45 -27.87
C THR A 71 -9.24 -1.29 -29.38
N GLY A 72 -10.06 -2.01 -30.14
CA GLY A 72 -9.95 -2.04 -31.62
C GLY A 72 -8.66 -2.70 -32.13
N SER A 73 -8.04 -3.57 -31.33
CA SER A 73 -6.76 -4.20 -31.64
C SER A 73 -6.83 -5.08 -32.90
N SER A 74 -6.10 -4.71 -33.96
CA SER A 74 -6.00 -5.49 -35.19
C SER A 74 -5.29 -6.84 -34.98
N ILE A 75 -4.40 -6.93 -33.99
CA ILE A 75 -3.74 -8.18 -33.61
C ILE A 75 -4.77 -9.13 -32.98
N ALA A 76 -5.62 -8.64 -32.07
CA ALA A 76 -6.66 -9.45 -31.46
C ALA A 76 -7.70 -9.92 -32.53
N GLU A 77 -8.06 -9.06 -33.47
CA GLU A 77 -8.93 -9.41 -34.58
C GLU A 77 -8.37 -10.56 -35.43
N HIS A 78 -7.08 -10.47 -35.78
CA HIS A 78 -6.40 -11.54 -36.49
C HIS A 78 -6.37 -12.85 -35.68
N VAL A 79 -6.05 -12.78 -34.41
CA VAL A 79 -5.99 -13.96 -33.53
C VAL A 79 -7.37 -14.63 -33.40
N ILE A 80 -8.46 -13.85 -33.27
CA ILE A 80 -9.83 -14.39 -33.22
C ILE A 80 -10.17 -15.10 -34.53
N HIS A 81 -9.87 -14.49 -35.68
CA HIS A 81 -10.15 -15.06 -36.97
C HIS A 81 -9.43 -16.41 -37.16
N GLU A 82 -8.17 -16.52 -36.72
CA GLU A 82 -7.34 -17.71 -36.85
C GLU A 82 -7.24 -18.55 -35.55
N PHE A 83 -8.20 -18.35 -34.62
CA PHE A 83 -8.09 -18.85 -33.24
C PHE A 83 -7.78 -20.34 -33.15
N HIS A 84 -8.50 -21.18 -33.92
CA HIS A 84 -8.28 -22.63 -33.91
C HIS A 84 -6.90 -23.06 -34.43
N HIS A 85 -6.33 -22.31 -35.38
CA HIS A 85 -4.98 -22.56 -35.89
C HIS A 85 -3.88 -22.05 -34.95
N LEU A 86 -4.17 -20.99 -34.20
CA LEU A 86 -3.23 -20.37 -33.28
C LEU A 86 -3.30 -20.95 -31.86
N LEU A 87 -4.40 -21.58 -31.47
CA LEU A 87 -4.56 -22.18 -30.15
C LEU A 87 -3.40 -23.09 -29.72
N PRO A 88 -2.82 -23.96 -30.57
CA PRO A 88 -1.65 -24.77 -30.20
C PRO A 88 -0.35 -23.98 -30.01
N ARG A 89 -0.36 -22.69 -30.32
CA ARG A 89 0.77 -21.76 -30.10
C ARG A 89 0.65 -20.99 -28.77
N PHE A 90 -0.48 -21.07 -28.10
CA PHE A 90 -0.61 -20.49 -26.77
C PHE A 90 0.07 -21.36 -25.73
N VAL A 91 0.95 -20.74 -24.97
CA VAL A 91 1.63 -21.34 -23.82
C VAL A 91 0.94 -20.83 -22.56
N ARG A 92 0.42 -21.76 -21.75
CA ARG A 92 -0.11 -21.47 -20.44
C ARG A 92 1.04 -21.41 -19.42
N VAL A 93 1.11 -20.35 -18.65
CA VAL A 93 2.05 -20.16 -17.55
C VAL A 93 1.27 -20.24 -16.23
N MET A 94 1.57 -21.23 -15.41
CA MET A 94 0.86 -21.56 -14.18
C MET A 94 1.85 -21.68 -13.01
N PRO A 95 1.69 -20.90 -11.91
CA PRO A 95 2.51 -21.12 -10.72
C PRO A 95 2.25 -22.50 -10.11
N THR A 96 3.32 -23.19 -9.72
CA THR A 96 3.28 -24.56 -9.20
C THR A 96 2.44 -24.68 -7.92
N ASP A 97 2.64 -23.75 -6.97
CA ASP A 97 1.89 -23.72 -5.72
C ASP A 97 0.40 -23.38 -5.95
N TYR A 98 0.12 -22.42 -6.84
CA TYR A 98 -1.26 -22.05 -7.19
C TYR A 98 -2.01 -23.21 -7.84
N LYS A 99 -1.35 -23.99 -8.68
CA LYS A 99 -1.91 -25.22 -9.27
C LYS A 99 -2.29 -26.24 -8.20
N GLN A 100 -1.43 -26.45 -7.20
CA GLN A 100 -1.73 -27.35 -6.09
C GLN A 100 -2.96 -26.89 -5.28
N VAL A 101 -3.07 -25.59 -5.01
CA VAL A 101 -4.24 -25.02 -4.33
C VAL A 101 -5.53 -25.23 -5.14
N LEU A 102 -5.49 -24.99 -6.46
CA LEU A 102 -6.65 -25.24 -7.33
C LEU A 102 -7.06 -26.71 -7.35
N GLN A 103 -6.09 -27.62 -7.41
CA GLN A 103 -6.36 -29.07 -7.35
C GLN A 103 -6.97 -29.50 -6.02
N GLN A 104 -6.49 -28.96 -4.90
CA GLN A 104 -7.07 -29.22 -3.58
C GLN A 104 -8.49 -28.67 -3.45
N GLN A 105 -8.76 -27.49 -3.98
CA GLN A 105 -10.10 -26.91 -4.00
C GLN A 105 -11.06 -27.72 -4.85
N ALA A 106 -10.61 -28.16 -6.03
CA ALA A 106 -11.40 -29.02 -6.91
C ALA A 106 -11.70 -30.38 -6.25
N ALA A 107 -10.73 -30.99 -5.56
CA ALA A 107 -10.92 -32.24 -4.83
C ALA A 107 -11.93 -32.09 -3.69
N LYS A 108 -11.83 -31.00 -2.90
CA LYS A 108 -12.80 -30.69 -1.83
C LYS A 108 -14.22 -30.49 -2.38
N ALA A 109 -14.35 -29.71 -3.46
CA ALA A 109 -15.65 -29.50 -4.12
C ALA A 109 -16.25 -30.79 -4.67
N ALA A 110 -15.42 -31.70 -5.20
CA ALA A 110 -15.85 -33.02 -5.66
C ALA A 110 -16.30 -33.94 -4.49
N GLU A 111 -15.63 -33.84 -3.37
CA GLU A 111 -16.00 -34.56 -2.13
C GLU A 111 -17.31 -34.03 -1.52
N GLU A 112 -17.51 -32.73 -1.49
CA GLU A 112 -18.74 -32.08 -1.04
C GLU A 112 -19.92 -32.45 -1.96
N LYS A 113 -19.69 -32.47 -3.28
CA LYS A 113 -20.68 -32.90 -4.26
C LYS A 113 -21.07 -34.38 -4.11
N LYS A 114 -20.12 -35.28 -3.77
CA LYS A 114 -20.37 -36.69 -3.44
C LYS A 114 -21.13 -36.84 -2.12
N ARG A 115 -20.84 -36.02 -1.13
CA ARG A 115 -21.55 -35.98 0.15
C ARG A 115 -23.00 -35.51 -0.02
N SER A 116 -23.25 -34.46 -0.80
CA SER A 116 -24.59 -33.97 -1.11
C SER A 116 -25.42 -35.01 -1.88
N SER A 117 -24.83 -35.65 -2.89
CA SER A 117 -25.52 -36.73 -3.63
C SER A 117 -25.82 -37.99 -2.78
N HIS A 118 -25.01 -38.24 -1.74
CA HIS A 118 -25.27 -39.36 -0.80
C HIS A 118 -26.38 -39.02 0.20
N VAL A 119 -26.52 -37.73 0.56
CA VAL A 119 -27.64 -37.26 1.42
C VAL A 119 -28.97 -37.30 0.66
N ASP A 120 -28.97 -36.96 -0.63
CA ASP A 120 -30.16 -37.02 -1.50
C ASP A 120 -30.62 -38.47 -1.75
N LEU A 121 -29.70 -39.45 -1.81
CA LEU A 121 -30.05 -40.86 -1.92
C LEU A 121 -30.63 -41.45 -0.61
N LEU A 122 -30.24 -40.94 0.55
CA LEU A 122 -30.79 -41.35 1.85
C LEU A 122 -32.13 -40.66 2.17
N GLY A 123 -32.35 -39.45 1.61
CA GLY A 123 -33.60 -38.69 1.74
C GLY A 123 -34.78 -39.28 0.97
N THR A 124 -34.53 -40.04 -0.09
CA THR A 124 -35.59 -40.67 -0.92
C THR A 124 -36.15 -41.99 -0.31
N LEU A 125 -35.55 -42.55 0.73
CA LEU A 125 -36.01 -43.75 1.39
C LEU A 125 -36.80 -43.52 2.68
N SER A 126 -37.00 -42.27 3.12
CA SER A 126 -37.68 -41.91 4.37
C SER A 126 -38.88 -40.98 4.20
N ASN A 127 -39.70 -41.13 3.18
CA ASN A 127 -40.93 -40.35 3.06
C ASN A 127 -42.16 -41.21 3.10
N ARG A 128 -42.52 -41.71 4.30
CA ARG A 128 -43.87 -42.08 4.70
C ARG A 128 -44.11 -41.64 6.14
N GLY A 129 -44.86 -40.56 6.32
CA GLY A 129 -45.62 -40.27 7.52
C GLY A 129 -45.13 -39.16 8.42
N SER A 130 -45.93 -38.14 8.44
CA SER A 130 -46.33 -37.21 9.51
C SER A 130 -45.88 -35.77 9.37
N GLN A 131 -46.92 -34.95 9.14
CA GLN A 131 -46.91 -33.48 9.33
C GLN A 131 -46.51 -33.16 10.78
N VAL A 132 -45.59 -32.25 10.97
CA VAL A 132 -45.39 -31.53 12.23
C VAL A 132 -45.24 -30.05 11.92
N ASP A 133 -46.19 -29.29 12.43
CA ASP A 133 -46.16 -27.82 12.46
C ASP A 133 -44.95 -27.33 13.25
N VAL A 134 -44.21 -26.41 12.67
CA VAL A 134 -43.12 -25.68 13.37
C VAL A 134 -43.60 -24.27 13.68
N SER A 135 -44.04 -24.07 14.91
CA SER A 135 -44.22 -22.77 15.53
C SER A 135 -42.87 -22.31 16.09
N ILE A 136 -42.43 -21.13 15.64
CA ILE A 136 -41.22 -20.46 16.13
C ILE A 136 -41.56 -19.80 17.47
N SER A 137 -41.02 -20.29 18.56
CA SER A 137 -41.00 -19.60 19.85
C SER A 137 -39.61 -19.03 20.12
N ASN A 138 -39.56 -17.73 20.34
CA ASN A 138 -38.39 -17.01 20.88
C ASN A 138 -38.17 -17.46 22.32
N GLU A 139 -37.07 -18.12 22.63
CA GLU A 139 -36.58 -18.23 23.99
C GLU A 139 -35.15 -17.66 24.11
N HIS A 140 -35.04 -16.81 25.12
CA HIS A 140 -33.79 -16.24 25.62
C HIS A 140 -32.84 -17.38 26.03
N VAL A 141 -31.61 -17.36 25.49
CA VAL A 141 -30.53 -18.17 26.04
C VAL A 141 -29.65 -17.28 26.90
N ALA A 142 -29.71 -17.58 28.19
CA ALA A 142 -28.85 -17.04 29.22
C ALA A 142 -27.40 -17.51 29.01
N SER A 143 -26.48 -16.63 29.38
CA SER A 143 -25.02 -16.84 29.42
C SER A 143 -24.66 -17.98 30.34
N ASP A 144 -24.15 -19.08 29.78
CA ASP A 144 -23.39 -20.06 30.55
C ASP A 144 -21.92 -20.01 30.14
N ALA A 145 -21.09 -19.70 31.14
CA ALA A 145 -19.65 -19.68 31.06
C ALA A 145 -19.10 -21.07 30.69
N VAL A 146 -18.29 -21.12 29.64
CA VAL A 146 -17.49 -22.31 29.31
C VAL A 146 -16.24 -22.29 30.19
N PRO A 147 -16.02 -23.33 31.03
CA PRO A 147 -14.77 -23.42 31.80
C PRO A 147 -13.68 -24.09 30.95
N GLY A 148 -12.50 -23.48 30.91
CA GLY A 148 -11.26 -24.14 30.62
C GLY A 148 -10.81 -24.16 29.18
N ALA A 149 -10.46 -22.97 28.62
CA ALA A 149 -9.47 -22.92 27.57
C ALA A 149 -8.09 -23.06 28.23
N ALA A 150 -7.47 -24.21 28.06
CA ALA A 150 -6.07 -24.40 28.41
C ALA A 150 -5.23 -23.36 27.69
N LYS A 151 -4.40 -22.66 28.46
CA LYS A 151 -3.32 -21.80 27.94
C LYS A 151 -2.41 -22.69 27.11
N THR A 152 -2.50 -22.60 25.78
CA THR A 152 -1.45 -23.10 24.91
C THR A 152 -0.28 -22.13 25.05
N GLU A 153 0.78 -22.63 25.70
CA GLU A 153 2.07 -21.98 25.77
C GLU A 153 2.67 -21.92 24.35
N GLU A 154 2.64 -20.74 23.73
CA GLU A 154 3.56 -20.33 22.67
C GLU A 154 4.56 -19.33 23.26
N PRO A 155 5.57 -19.76 24.02
CA PRO A 155 6.61 -18.85 24.46
C PRO A 155 8.00 -19.12 23.88
N ALA A 156 8.30 -20.29 23.37
CA ALA A 156 9.69 -20.69 23.16
C ALA A 156 10.34 -20.06 21.88
N VAL A 157 9.59 -19.75 20.84
CA VAL A 157 10.16 -19.21 19.57
C VAL A 157 10.32 -17.71 19.66
N MET A 158 9.36 -16.99 20.22
CA MET A 158 9.45 -15.52 20.40
C MET A 158 10.58 -15.14 21.37
N ASP A 159 10.76 -15.89 22.45
CA ASP A 159 11.82 -15.61 23.44
C ASP A 159 13.24 -15.82 22.88
N MET A 160 13.43 -16.78 21.97
CA MET A 160 14.72 -17.01 21.32
C MET A 160 15.10 -15.90 20.33
N GLU A 161 14.13 -15.41 19.56
CA GLU A 161 14.33 -14.34 18.58
C GLU A 161 14.62 -13.01 19.28
N GLU A 162 13.91 -12.71 20.36
CA GLU A 162 14.12 -11.52 21.19
C GLU A 162 15.49 -11.58 21.89
N ALA A 163 15.90 -12.72 22.42
CA ALA A 163 17.23 -12.92 23.03
C ALA A 163 18.38 -12.82 22.03
N MET A 164 18.19 -13.27 20.79
CA MET A 164 19.18 -13.07 19.71
C MET A 164 19.30 -11.59 19.34
N LEU A 165 18.20 -10.91 19.24
CA LEU A 165 18.11 -9.48 18.96
C LEU A 165 18.76 -8.62 20.04
N ASP A 166 18.62 -8.98 21.30
CA ASP A 166 19.27 -8.28 22.42
C ASP A 166 20.79 -8.46 22.41
N LYS A 167 21.29 -9.65 22.03
CA LYS A 167 22.73 -9.90 21.84
C LYS A 167 23.28 -9.05 20.66
N GLU A 168 22.57 -8.93 19.57
CA GLU A 168 22.98 -8.06 18.45
C GLU A 168 23.01 -6.58 18.87
N LEU A 169 22.05 -6.12 19.66
CA LEU A 169 22.01 -4.75 20.19
C LEU A 169 23.17 -4.48 21.18
N ALA A 170 23.45 -5.43 22.07
CA ALA A 170 24.57 -5.31 22.98
C ALA A 170 25.90 -5.20 22.21
N LYS A 171 26.04 -5.98 21.13
CA LYS A 171 27.19 -5.94 20.24
C LYS A 171 27.28 -4.62 19.47
N ALA A 172 26.15 -4.09 18.99
CA ALA A 172 26.09 -2.80 18.31
C ALA A 172 26.52 -1.62 19.18
N ARG A 173 26.32 -1.74 20.49
CA ARG A 173 26.75 -0.73 21.49
C ARG A 173 28.24 -0.81 21.85
N SER A 174 28.85 -1.99 21.79
CA SER A 174 30.17 -2.25 22.32
C SER A 174 31.25 -2.51 21.26
N GLU A 175 30.87 -2.91 20.04
CA GLU A 175 31.83 -3.35 19.02
C GLU A 175 31.67 -2.56 17.71
N LYS A 176 32.75 -2.58 16.90
CA LYS A 176 32.72 -2.10 15.53
C LYS A 176 31.90 -3.07 14.67
N LEU A 177 30.73 -2.63 14.19
CA LEU A 177 29.88 -3.43 13.32
C LEU A 177 30.57 -3.71 11.96
N ASP A 178 30.33 -4.92 11.44
CA ASP A 178 30.82 -5.34 10.13
C ASP A 178 29.85 -4.84 9.04
N LYS A 179 30.19 -3.74 8.39
CA LYS A 179 29.41 -3.16 7.29
C LYS A 179 29.44 -4.03 6.03
N VAL A 180 30.57 -4.71 5.77
CA VAL A 180 30.78 -5.49 4.54
C VAL A 180 29.91 -6.76 4.54
N ARG A 181 29.75 -7.41 5.69
CA ARG A 181 28.98 -8.64 5.85
C ARG A 181 27.74 -8.45 6.72
N GLY A 182 27.31 -7.20 6.92
CA GLY A 182 26.17 -6.87 7.78
C GLY A 182 24.88 -7.56 7.35
N PHE A 183 24.64 -7.67 6.05
CA PHE A 183 23.47 -8.35 5.49
C PHE A 183 23.42 -9.86 5.82
N MET A 184 24.54 -10.52 6.07
CA MET A 184 24.61 -11.93 6.49
C MET A 184 24.61 -12.11 8.02
N LYS A 185 24.87 -11.05 8.78
CA LYS A 185 25.14 -11.15 10.23
C LYS A 185 24.02 -10.60 11.09
N TYR A 186 23.25 -9.62 10.56
CA TYR A 186 22.24 -8.89 11.33
C TYR A 186 20.87 -9.13 10.74
N HIS A 187 19.90 -9.38 11.59
CA HIS A 187 18.52 -9.63 11.19
C HIS A 187 17.78 -8.31 10.83
N ARG A 188 16.79 -8.40 9.95
CA ARG A 188 15.94 -7.28 9.65
C ARG A 188 15.10 -6.90 10.87
N ARG A 189 15.09 -5.62 11.19
CA ARG A 189 14.16 -5.01 12.13
C ARG A 189 13.40 -3.89 11.43
N THR A 190 12.13 -3.81 11.71
CA THR A 190 11.27 -2.69 11.34
C THR A 190 10.70 -2.06 12.60
N GLU A 191 10.08 -0.92 12.46
CA GLU A 191 9.35 -0.29 13.56
C GLU A 191 8.35 -1.28 14.16
N ALA A 192 8.39 -1.45 15.47
CA ALA A 192 7.42 -2.25 16.18
C ALA A 192 6.10 -1.48 16.34
N TYR A 193 5.01 -2.19 16.53
CA TYR A 193 3.74 -1.58 16.86
C TYR A 193 3.54 -1.49 18.37
N ARG A 194 2.92 -0.40 18.82
CA ARG A 194 2.44 -0.29 20.21
C ARG A 194 1.50 -1.45 20.54
N LYS A 195 1.51 -1.89 21.81
CA LYS A 195 0.67 -3.03 22.26
C LYS A 195 -0.80 -2.84 21.84
N PRO A 196 -1.46 -3.86 21.28
CA PRO A 196 -2.83 -3.75 20.74
C PRO A 196 -3.82 -3.14 21.74
N GLY A 197 -3.86 -3.60 22.98
CA GLY A 197 -4.75 -3.11 24.01
C GLY A 197 -4.54 -1.63 24.41
N ALA A 198 -3.37 -1.06 24.11
CA ALA A 198 -3.11 0.36 24.31
C ALA A 198 -3.45 1.20 23.08
N ARG A 199 -3.01 0.75 21.88
CA ARG A 199 -3.14 1.53 20.65
C ARG A 199 -4.57 1.65 20.12
N VAL A 200 -5.50 0.75 20.51
CA VAL A 200 -6.91 0.85 20.13
C VAL A 200 -7.69 1.88 20.94
N LYS A 201 -7.12 2.38 22.05
CA LYS A 201 -7.76 3.34 22.95
C LYS A 201 -7.49 4.81 22.59
N ASP A 202 -6.64 5.06 21.63
CA ASP A 202 -6.27 6.40 21.19
C ASP A 202 -6.02 6.46 19.66
N PHE A 203 -5.83 7.67 19.15
CA PHE A 203 -5.52 7.94 17.75
C PHE A 203 -4.04 8.31 17.51
N LYS A 204 -3.14 8.04 18.47
CA LYS A 204 -1.71 8.29 18.31
C LYS A 204 -1.10 7.31 17.31
N GLU A 205 0.04 7.67 16.72
CA GLU A 205 0.77 6.81 15.77
C GLU A 205 0.97 5.40 16.32
N LEU A 206 0.79 4.40 15.44
CA LEU A 206 0.81 2.98 15.79
C LEU A 206 2.20 2.46 16.09
N SER A 207 3.20 2.96 15.32
CA SER A 207 4.57 2.45 15.37
C SER A 207 5.40 3.10 16.46
N THR A 208 6.38 2.34 16.95
CA THR A 208 7.46 2.82 17.81
C THR A 208 8.73 2.93 16.98
N ARG A 209 9.45 4.04 17.12
CA ARG A 209 10.67 4.29 16.35
C ARG A 209 11.79 3.32 16.73
N LEU A 210 12.62 2.98 15.75
CA LEU A 210 13.86 2.27 16.01
C LEU A 210 14.83 3.18 16.75
N THR A 211 15.55 2.59 17.71
CA THR A 211 16.63 3.26 18.44
C THR A 211 17.87 3.45 17.54
N GLU A 212 18.77 4.35 17.92
CA GLU A 212 20.00 4.59 17.15
C GLU A 212 20.86 3.31 16.97
N PRO A 213 21.06 2.44 17.97
CA PRO A 213 21.75 1.17 17.76
C PRO A 213 21.04 0.24 16.78
N GLU A 214 19.71 0.17 16.81
CA GLU A 214 18.91 -0.61 15.86
C GLU A 214 19.06 -0.07 14.45
N LEU A 215 18.98 1.25 14.26
CA LEU A 215 19.18 1.90 12.97
C LEU A 215 20.58 1.63 12.41
N LYS A 216 21.60 1.64 13.28
CA LYS A 216 22.97 1.30 12.89
C LYS A 216 23.09 -0.15 12.40
N LEU A 217 22.41 -1.09 13.05
CA LEU A 217 22.32 -2.48 12.59
C LEU A 217 21.60 -2.57 11.23
N GLN A 218 20.45 -1.89 11.08
CA GLN A 218 19.68 -1.93 9.83
C GLN A 218 20.44 -1.32 8.65
N THR A 219 21.15 -0.22 8.87
CA THR A 219 21.99 0.40 7.84
C THR A 219 23.22 -0.42 7.49
N ALA A 220 23.75 -1.22 8.44
CA ALA A 220 24.81 -2.18 8.16
C ALA A 220 24.40 -3.29 7.18
N ARG A 221 23.09 -3.59 7.08
CA ARG A 221 22.56 -4.59 6.15
C ARG A 221 22.57 -4.13 4.70
N CYS A 222 22.69 -2.83 4.44
CA CYS A 222 22.77 -2.31 3.07
C CYS A 222 24.10 -2.73 2.42
N MET A 223 24.02 -3.47 1.30
CA MET A 223 25.19 -3.97 0.56
C MET A 223 25.91 -2.90 -0.27
N ASP A 224 25.36 -1.68 -0.35
CA ASP A 224 25.88 -0.59 -1.19
C ASP A 224 26.08 -1.03 -2.66
N CYS A 225 25.03 -1.55 -3.26
CA CYS A 225 25.06 -2.14 -4.60
C CYS A 225 25.56 -1.15 -5.65
N GLY A 226 26.45 -1.59 -6.56
CA GLY A 226 26.92 -0.77 -7.68
C GLY A 226 25.79 -0.38 -8.66
N VAL A 227 24.77 -1.24 -8.79
CA VAL A 227 23.52 -0.94 -9.49
C VAL A 227 22.37 -1.10 -8.47
N PRO A 228 22.00 -0.04 -7.77
CA PRO A 228 21.00 -0.10 -6.70
C PRO A 228 19.58 -0.06 -7.26
N PHE A 229 18.94 -1.21 -7.43
CA PHE A 229 17.54 -1.29 -7.90
C PHE A 229 16.56 -0.56 -6.97
N CYS A 230 16.87 -0.44 -5.68
CA CYS A 230 16.03 0.30 -4.73
C CYS A 230 15.82 1.77 -5.09
N GLN A 231 16.74 2.39 -5.84
CA GLN A 231 16.63 3.79 -6.29
C GLN A 231 16.32 3.93 -7.80
N SER A 232 16.08 2.81 -8.50
CA SER A 232 15.69 2.81 -9.91
C SER A 232 14.18 3.01 -10.07
N ASP A 233 13.73 3.13 -11.32
CA ASP A 233 12.30 3.24 -11.68
C ASP A 233 11.45 2.06 -11.18
N ASN A 234 12.05 0.88 -10.99
CA ASN A 234 11.40 -0.29 -10.39
C ASN A 234 11.36 -0.25 -8.85
N GLY A 235 12.06 0.69 -8.25
CA GLY A 235 12.14 0.90 -6.80
C GLY A 235 11.48 2.20 -6.38
N CYS A 236 12.28 3.20 -6.02
CA CYS A 236 11.79 4.49 -5.55
C CYS A 236 11.41 5.41 -6.73
N PRO A 237 10.12 5.80 -6.88
CA PRO A 237 9.67 6.64 -8.00
C PRO A 237 10.32 8.03 -8.06
N ILE A 238 10.86 8.52 -6.94
CA ILE A 238 11.58 9.80 -6.87
C ILE A 238 13.10 9.62 -6.84
N SER A 239 13.58 8.40 -7.14
CA SER A 239 15.01 8.06 -7.26
C SER A 239 15.84 8.44 -6.03
N ASN A 240 15.32 8.18 -4.84
CA ASN A 240 16.01 8.44 -3.58
C ASN A 240 17.39 7.77 -3.54
N ILE A 241 18.42 8.48 -3.11
CA ILE A 241 19.83 8.02 -3.11
C ILE A 241 20.08 7.14 -1.87
N ILE A 242 19.39 5.99 -1.83
CA ILE A 242 19.21 5.12 -0.66
C ILE A 242 20.53 4.54 -0.12
N PRO A 243 21.40 3.89 -0.92
CA PRO A 243 22.64 3.33 -0.37
C PRO A 243 23.51 4.37 0.32
N LYS A 244 23.53 5.59 -0.23
CA LYS A 244 24.39 6.65 0.32
C LYS A 244 23.93 7.14 1.67
N TRP A 245 22.64 7.38 1.86
CA TRP A 245 22.17 7.78 3.19
C TRP A 245 22.29 6.64 4.22
N ASN A 246 22.10 5.38 3.81
CA ASN A 246 22.33 4.22 4.69
C ASN A 246 23.78 4.18 5.19
N ASP A 247 24.75 4.43 4.33
CA ASP A 247 26.16 4.52 4.71
C ASP A 247 26.44 5.67 5.66
N LEU A 248 25.82 6.84 5.41
CA LEU A 248 25.98 8.02 6.27
C LEU A 248 25.39 7.80 7.66
N VAL A 249 24.19 7.21 7.77
CA VAL A 249 23.59 6.85 9.07
C VAL A 249 24.42 5.79 9.79
N PHE A 250 24.92 4.79 9.06
CA PHE A 250 25.87 3.81 9.65
C PHE A 250 27.09 4.46 10.28
N LYS A 251 27.61 5.51 9.66
CA LYS A 251 28.76 6.28 10.15
C LYS A 251 28.41 7.32 11.22
N GLY A 252 27.12 7.47 11.58
CA GLY A 252 26.66 8.50 12.51
C GLY A 252 26.64 9.91 11.92
N GLN A 253 26.76 10.04 10.58
CA GLN A 253 26.75 11.32 9.86
C GLN A 253 25.31 11.73 9.50
N TRP A 254 24.49 11.96 10.53
CA TRP A 254 23.06 12.21 10.39
C TRP A 254 22.71 13.45 9.58
N PHE A 255 23.48 14.54 9.76
CA PHE A 255 23.27 15.78 9.00
C PHE A 255 23.54 15.60 7.50
N ASP A 256 24.58 14.87 7.15
CA ASP A 256 24.89 14.55 5.75
C ASP A 256 23.85 13.59 5.16
N ALA A 257 23.34 12.64 5.96
CA ALA A 257 22.24 11.76 5.57
C ALA A 257 20.96 12.56 5.27
N LEU A 258 20.62 13.53 6.13
CA LEU A 258 19.51 14.45 5.90
C LEU A 258 19.68 15.23 4.58
N ASN A 259 20.84 15.85 4.37
CA ASN A 259 21.11 16.60 3.15
C ASN A 259 20.97 15.71 1.91
N ARG A 260 21.45 14.46 2.00
CA ARG A 260 21.34 13.49 0.91
C ARG A 260 19.88 13.09 0.64
N LEU A 261 19.09 12.90 1.67
CA LEU A 261 17.67 12.57 1.57
C LEU A 261 16.85 13.71 0.97
N LEU A 262 17.06 14.93 1.44
CA LEU A 262 16.35 16.12 0.96
C LEU A 262 16.71 16.55 -0.48
N MET A 263 17.72 15.95 -1.10
CA MET A 263 18.05 16.22 -2.51
C MET A 263 16.96 15.72 -3.47
N THR A 264 16.28 14.62 -3.11
CA THR A 264 15.30 13.95 -3.96
C THR A 264 13.91 13.91 -3.35
N ASN A 265 13.78 14.01 -2.03
CA ASN A 265 12.52 13.92 -1.31
C ASN A 265 12.20 15.21 -0.55
N ASN A 266 11.09 15.88 -0.92
CA ASN A 266 10.66 17.09 -0.24
C ASN A 266 10.13 16.81 1.18
N PHE A 267 9.49 15.65 1.39
CA PHE A 267 8.73 15.35 2.61
C PHE A 267 8.99 13.94 3.15
N PRO A 268 10.22 13.64 3.59
CA PRO A 268 10.55 12.30 4.10
C PRO A 268 9.72 11.89 5.31
N GLU A 269 9.22 12.83 6.10
CA GLU A 269 8.34 12.56 7.23
C GLU A 269 6.98 12.01 6.81
N PHE A 270 6.50 12.33 5.60
CA PHE A 270 5.25 11.75 5.06
C PHE A 270 5.54 10.39 4.42
N THR A 271 6.50 10.33 3.52
CA THR A 271 6.85 9.08 2.82
C THR A 271 7.37 8.02 3.78
N GLY A 272 8.18 8.40 4.76
CA GLY A 272 8.67 7.49 5.79
C GLY A 272 7.57 6.85 6.65
N ARG A 273 6.37 7.47 6.72
CA ARG A 273 5.21 6.92 7.45
C ARG A 273 4.25 6.14 6.55
N VAL A 274 3.93 6.67 5.37
CA VAL A 274 2.77 6.18 4.59
C VAL A 274 3.12 5.61 3.22
N CYS A 275 4.38 5.67 2.79
CA CYS A 275 4.81 5.07 1.53
C CYS A 275 4.73 3.53 1.60
N PRO A 276 4.24 2.84 0.55
CA PRO A 276 4.26 1.37 0.49
C PRO A 276 5.67 0.79 0.33
N ALA A 277 6.68 1.64 0.20
CA ALA A 277 8.10 1.30 0.11
C ALA A 277 8.45 0.30 -1.01
N PRO A 278 8.14 0.60 -2.28
CA PRO A 278 8.51 -0.28 -3.38
C PRO A 278 10.05 -0.46 -3.49
N CYS A 279 10.81 0.49 -2.95
CA CYS A 279 12.26 0.39 -2.82
C CYS A 279 12.73 -0.80 -1.97
N GLU A 280 11.95 -1.22 -0.95
CA GLU A 280 12.26 -2.42 -0.17
C GLU A 280 12.00 -3.68 -1.00
N GLY A 281 10.90 -3.73 -1.77
CA GLY A 281 10.62 -4.82 -2.72
C GLY A 281 11.67 -4.94 -3.83
N ALA A 282 12.24 -3.81 -4.26
CA ALA A 282 13.30 -3.78 -5.27
C ALA A 282 14.72 -3.98 -4.69
N CYS A 283 14.86 -4.09 -3.37
CA CYS A 283 16.16 -4.29 -2.74
C CYS A 283 16.75 -5.65 -3.11
N VAL A 284 17.94 -5.66 -3.72
CA VAL A 284 18.63 -6.88 -4.16
C VAL A 284 18.86 -7.89 -3.02
N LEU A 285 19.03 -7.41 -1.78
CA LEU A 285 19.11 -8.29 -0.62
C LEU A 285 17.84 -9.15 -0.47
N GLY A 286 16.69 -8.67 -0.91
CA GLY A 286 15.41 -9.39 -0.88
C GLY A 286 15.38 -10.70 -1.68
N ILE A 287 16.40 -10.97 -2.52
CA ILE A 287 16.53 -12.21 -3.29
C ILE A 287 16.97 -13.38 -2.40
N ILE A 288 17.80 -13.12 -1.39
CA ILE A 288 18.45 -14.14 -0.56
C ILE A 288 18.10 -14.01 0.92
N GLU A 289 17.67 -12.83 1.36
CA GLU A 289 17.36 -12.49 2.74
C GLU A 289 16.25 -11.45 2.81
N SER A 290 15.72 -11.14 3.99
CA SER A 290 14.79 -10.02 4.14
C SER A 290 15.43 -8.70 3.69
N PRO A 291 14.75 -7.86 2.90
CA PRO A 291 15.30 -6.61 2.39
C PRO A 291 15.66 -5.63 3.51
N VAL A 292 16.45 -4.60 3.18
CA VAL A 292 16.75 -3.51 4.13
C VAL A 292 15.46 -2.75 4.48
N GLY A 293 15.27 -2.39 5.75
CA GLY A 293 14.16 -1.57 6.23
C GLY A 293 14.34 -0.08 5.85
N ILE A 294 14.25 0.21 4.55
CA ILE A 294 14.61 1.51 3.97
C ILE A 294 13.69 2.61 4.48
N LYS A 295 12.38 2.36 4.50
CA LYS A 295 11.37 3.33 4.94
C LYS A 295 11.57 3.74 6.40
N SER A 296 11.88 2.80 7.28
CA SER A 296 12.14 3.10 8.69
C SER A 296 13.40 3.95 8.88
N ILE A 297 14.45 3.71 8.09
CA ILE A 297 15.68 4.53 8.11
C ILE A 297 15.38 5.94 7.59
N GLU A 298 14.67 6.05 6.48
CA GLU A 298 14.23 7.35 5.91
C GLU A 298 13.48 8.19 6.94
N CYS A 299 12.48 7.57 7.59
CA CYS A 299 11.68 8.23 8.63
C CYS A 299 12.53 8.67 9.82
N ALA A 300 13.47 7.83 10.24
CA ALA A 300 14.37 8.14 11.35
C ALA A 300 15.29 9.33 11.05
N ILE A 301 15.82 9.44 9.82
CA ILE A 301 16.67 10.56 9.41
C ILE A 301 15.93 11.90 9.59
N ILE A 302 14.72 11.99 9.08
CA ILE A 302 13.96 13.24 9.13
C ILE A 302 13.42 13.56 10.52
N ASP A 303 12.95 12.54 11.28
CA ASP A 303 12.48 12.77 12.63
C ASP A 303 13.63 13.22 13.54
N TYR A 304 14.80 12.59 13.44
CA TYR A 304 16.01 13.02 14.13
C TYR A 304 16.38 14.47 13.77
N ALA A 305 16.28 14.84 12.50
CA ALA A 305 16.56 16.22 12.07
C ALA A 305 15.62 17.27 12.67
N TRP A 306 14.33 16.92 12.82
CA TRP A 306 13.37 17.77 13.52
C TRP A 306 13.68 17.87 15.02
N GLU A 307 14.04 16.78 15.68
CA GLU A 307 14.42 16.73 17.09
C GLU A 307 15.67 17.55 17.38
N GLN A 308 16.66 17.54 16.48
CA GLN A 308 17.88 18.31 16.59
C GLN A 308 17.72 19.79 16.18
N GLY A 309 16.51 20.20 15.73
CA GLY A 309 16.28 21.56 15.27
C GLY A 309 17.01 21.94 13.97
N TRP A 310 17.37 20.95 13.14
CA TRP A 310 18.04 21.20 11.84
C TRP A 310 17.07 21.62 10.74
N MET A 311 15.80 21.34 10.94
CA MET A 311 14.74 21.75 10.01
C MET A 311 14.33 23.20 10.30
N VAL A 312 15.10 24.12 9.76
CA VAL A 312 14.89 25.58 9.88
C VAL A 312 14.46 26.18 8.54
N PRO A 313 13.67 27.27 8.55
CA PRO A 313 13.27 27.96 7.34
C PRO A 313 14.48 28.41 6.50
N ARG A 314 14.42 28.12 5.21
CA ARG A 314 15.47 28.52 4.23
C ARG A 314 14.81 29.26 3.06
N PRO A 315 14.38 30.53 3.27
CA PRO A 315 13.78 31.32 2.21
C PRO A 315 14.78 31.51 1.07
N PRO A 316 14.32 31.62 -0.19
CA PRO A 316 15.20 31.86 -1.32
C PRO A 316 15.94 33.19 -1.16
N GLN A 317 17.24 33.21 -1.49
CA GLN A 317 18.07 34.39 -1.37
C GLN A 317 17.63 35.53 -2.30
N GLN A 318 17.06 35.19 -3.45
CA GLN A 318 16.60 36.16 -4.44
C GLN A 318 15.23 35.72 -4.99
N ARG A 319 14.31 36.68 -5.08
CA ARG A 319 13.01 36.47 -5.72
C ARG A 319 13.09 36.78 -7.22
N THR A 320 12.46 35.96 -8.03
CA THR A 320 12.43 36.11 -9.51
C THR A 320 11.43 37.14 -9.97
N GLY A 321 10.57 37.66 -9.11
CA GLY A 321 9.44 38.51 -9.47
C GLY A 321 8.26 37.79 -10.12
N LYS A 322 8.37 36.46 -10.34
CA LYS A 322 7.31 35.65 -10.92
C LYS A 322 6.37 35.12 -9.84
N THR A 323 5.07 35.06 -10.17
CA THR A 323 3.99 34.60 -9.30
C THR A 323 3.41 33.30 -9.81
N VAL A 324 3.20 32.34 -8.92
CA VAL A 324 2.60 31.03 -9.26
C VAL A 324 1.46 30.71 -8.30
N ALA A 325 0.30 30.41 -8.85
CA ALA A 325 -0.83 29.87 -8.11
C ALA A 325 -0.80 28.31 -8.18
N VAL A 326 -0.87 27.64 -7.02
CA VAL A 326 -0.99 26.20 -6.92
C VAL A 326 -2.39 25.87 -6.39
N ILE A 327 -3.17 25.08 -7.14
CA ILE A 327 -4.54 24.71 -6.80
C ILE A 327 -4.55 23.32 -6.20
N GLY A 328 -4.81 23.25 -4.90
CA GLY A 328 -4.75 22.04 -4.09
C GLY A 328 -3.47 21.95 -3.25
N SER A 329 -3.63 21.60 -1.98
CA SER A 329 -2.57 21.50 -0.98
C SER A 329 -2.21 20.05 -0.59
N GLY A 330 -2.61 19.06 -1.39
CA GLY A 330 -2.17 17.69 -1.22
C GLY A 330 -0.65 17.52 -1.46
N PRO A 331 -0.09 16.30 -1.33
CA PRO A 331 1.36 16.07 -1.48
C PRO A 331 1.95 16.67 -2.75
N ALA A 332 1.25 16.55 -3.89
CA ALA A 332 1.70 17.09 -5.17
C ALA A 332 1.75 18.62 -5.17
N GLY A 333 0.71 19.27 -4.62
CA GLY A 333 0.66 20.73 -4.52
C GLY A 333 1.71 21.28 -3.57
N LEU A 334 1.90 20.65 -2.41
CA LEU A 334 2.95 21.03 -1.46
C LEU A 334 4.35 20.87 -2.07
N ALA A 335 4.63 19.74 -2.77
CA ALA A 335 5.92 19.52 -3.41
C ALA A 335 6.20 20.55 -4.52
N SER A 336 5.20 20.86 -5.34
CA SER A 336 5.30 21.90 -6.36
C SER A 336 5.56 23.26 -5.73
N ALA A 337 4.83 23.60 -4.66
CA ALA A 337 5.00 24.88 -3.95
C ALA A 337 6.39 25.01 -3.31
N ASP A 338 6.91 23.95 -2.69
CA ASP A 338 8.23 23.92 -2.11
C ASP A 338 9.31 24.16 -3.16
N GLN A 339 9.29 23.41 -4.26
CA GLN A 339 10.29 23.54 -5.34
C GLN A 339 10.24 24.92 -6.03
N LEU A 340 9.04 25.40 -6.32
CA LEU A 340 8.86 26.72 -6.95
C LEU A 340 9.29 27.86 -6.02
N ASN A 341 9.00 27.76 -4.72
CA ASN A 341 9.44 28.74 -3.74
C ASN A 341 10.97 28.73 -3.61
N ARG A 342 11.61 27.56 -3.54
CA ARG A 342 13.08 27.42 -3.52
C ARG A 342 13.74 28.00 -4.77
N ALA A 343 13.08 27.90 -5.93
CA ALA A 343 13.52 28.52 -7.17
C ALA A 343 13.37 30.06 -7.18
N GLY A 344 12.80 30.65 -6.13
CA GLY A 344 12.63 32.08 -5.95
C GLY A 344 11.30 32.65 -6.44
N HIS A 345 10.36 31.82 -6.89
CA HIS A 345 9.02 32.31 -7.28
C HIS A 345 8.17 32.66 -6.06
N SER A 346 7.23 33.59 -6.22
CA SER A 346 6.22 33.89 -5.22
C SER A 346 5.04 32.92 -5.39
N VAL A 347 4.87 32.01 -4.43
CA VAL A 347 3.89 30.92 -4.55
C VAL A 347 2.72 31.13 -3.59
N THR A 348 1.50 31.00 -4.13
CA THR A 348 0.27 30.95 -3.34
C THR A 348 -0.44 29.63 -3.60
N VAL A 349 -0.70 28.87 -2.53
CA VAL A 349 -1.44 27.60 -2.56
C VAL A 349 -2.89 27.83 -2.12
N TYR A 350 -3.84 27.48 -2.98
CA TYR A 350 -5.27 27.55 -2.70
C TYR A 350 -5.82 26.17 -2.31
N GLU A 351 -6.46 26.09 -1.16
CA GLU A 351 -7.03 24.85 -0.63
C GLU A 351 -8.52 25.05 -0.29
N ARG A 352 -9.37 24.18 -0.82
CA ARG A 352 -10.82 24.24 -0.56
C ARG A 352 -11.19 23.84 0.87
N ALA A 353 -10.40 22.96 1.50
CA ALA A 353 -10.60 22.59 2.91
C ALA A 353 -10.11 23.69 3.86
N ASP A 354 -10.54 23.60 5.10
CA ASP A 354 -10.15 24.51 6.19
C ASP A 354 -8.71 24.30 6.67
N ARG A 355 -8.08 23.18 6.30
CA ARG A 355 -6.68 22.84 6.62
C ARG A 355 -5.91 22.38 5.38
N VAL A 356 -4.63 22.73 5.38
CA VAL A 356 -3.66 22.33 4.33
C VAL A 356 -3.27 20.86 4.50
N GLY A 357 -3.05 20.16 3.38
CA GLY A 357 -2.51 18.80 3.38
C GLY A 357 -3.27 17.79 2.52
N GLY A 358 -4.50 18.12 2.08
CA GLY A 358 -5.33 17.21 1.29
C GLY A 358 -5.52 15.86 1.98
N LEU A 359 -5.17 14.75 1.33
CA LEU A 359 -5.29 13.41 1.91
C LEU A 359 -4.35 13.18 3.11
N LEU A 360 -3.22 13.87 3.20
CA LEU A 360 -2.35 13.81 4.39
C LEU A 360 -3.08 14.33 5.64
N MET A 361 -3.94 15.32 5.47
CA MET A 361 -4.72 15.91 6.56
C MET A 361 -5.97 15.08 6.87
N TYR A 362 -6.84 14.84 5.88
CA TYR A 362 -8.17 14.28 6.11
C TYR A 362 -8.37 12.84 5.60
N GLY A 363 -7.48 12.32 4.75
CA GLY A 363 -7.60 10.99 4.19
C GLY A 363 -6.92 9.90 5.00
N ILE A 364 -5.73 10.19 5.50
CA ILE A 364 -4.93 9.26 6.30
C ILE A 364 -5.26 9.48 7.79
N PRO A 365 -5.66 8.46 8.55
CA PRO A 365 -5.98 8.64 9.96
C PRO A 365 -4.74 8.97 10.81
N ASN A 366 -4.95 9.68 11.93
CA ASN A 366 -3.87 10.09 12.84
C ASN A 366 -3.00 8.92 13.32
N MET A 367 -3.57 7.74 13.45
CA MET A 367 -2.83 6.55 13.87
C MET A 367 -1.74 6.13 12.90
N LYS A 368 -1.78 6.54 11.63
CA LYS A 368 -0.72 6.33 10.64
C LYS A 368 0.15 7.57 10.41
N LEU A 369 -0.45 8.75 10.49
CA LEU A 369 0.23 10.02 10.29
C LEU A 369 -0.38 11.07 11.23
N ASP A 370 0.36 11.41 12.29
CA ASP A 370 -0.04 12.47 13.22
C ASP A 370 -0.08 13.83 12.50
N LYS A 371 -1.16 14.58 12.68
CA LYS A 371 -1.36 15.85 11.97
C LYS A 371 -0.37 16.93 12.40
N HIS A 372 0.22 16.82 13.59
CA HIS A 372 1.34 17.66 13.99
C HIS A 372 2.52 17.58 13.01
N VAL A 373 2.77 16.40 12.41
CA VAL A 373 3.82 16.21 11.41
C VAL A 373 3.51 16.99 10.13
N VAL A 374 2.23 17.05 9.74
CA VAL A 374 1.79 17.85 8.58
C VAL A 374 1.91 19.35 8.90
N ASP A 375 1.38 19.76 10.07
CA ASP A 375 1.35 21.16 10.48
C ASP A 375 2.76 21.76 10.62
N ARG A 376 3.72 21.02 11.22
CA ARG A 376 5.10 21.52 11.36
C ARG A 376 5.74 21.77 10.00
N ARG A 377 5.47 20.92 8.98
CA ARG A 377 5.99 21.10 7.61
C ARG A 377 5.33 22.29 6.91
N VAL A 378 4.03 22.42 7.03
CA VAL A 378 3.28 23.56 6.45
C VAL A 378 3.76 24.89 7.04
N ARG A 379 4.00 24.95 8.37
CA ARG A 379 4.57 26.13 9.01
C ARG A 379 5.96 26.46 8.49
N LEU A 380 6.84 25.46 8.38
CA LEU A 380 8.18 25.66 7.80
C LEU A 380 8.09 26.26 6.40
N MET A 381 7.23 25.74 5.53
CA MET A 381 7.03 26.27 4.18
C MET A 381 6.46 27.70 4.19
N ALA A 382 5.55 28.00 5.12
CA ALA A 382 5.01 29.35 5.30
C ALA A 382 6.11 30.34 5.73
N ASP A 383 6.97 29.93 6.66
CA ASP A 383 8.11 30.73 7.14
C ASP A 383 9.17 30.93 6.02
N GLU A 384 9.23 30.01 5.05
CA GLU A 384 10.05 30.15 3.82
C GLU A 384 9.40 31.07 2.77
N GLY A 385 8.14 31.48 2.97
CA GLY A 385 7.45 32.47 2.16
C GLY A 385 6.37 31.90 1.21
N VAL A 386 5.98 30.64 1.35
CA VAL A 386 4.80 30.09 0.66
C VAL A 386 3.54 30.61 1.34
N LYS A 387 2.60 31.15 0.55
CA LYS A 387 1.31 31.62 1.05
C LYS A 387 0.27 30.50 0.93
N PHE A 388 -0.51 30.27 1.97
CA PHE A 388 -1.62 29.31 1.98
C PHE A 388 -2.94 30.07 2.15
N VAL A 389 -3.92 29.76 1.28
CA VAL A 389 -5.28 30.30 1.33
C VAL A 389 -6.22 29.13 1.41
N THR A 390 -6.71 28.87 2.62
CA THR A 390 -7.65 27.77 2.94
C THR A 390 -9.10 28.21 2.77
N SER A 391 -10.04 27.24 2.84
CA SER A 391 -11.48 27.46 2.69
C SER A 391 -11.82 28.20 1.38
N THR A 392 -11.04 27.92 0.32
CA THR A 392 -11.14 28.62 -0.95
C THR A 392 -11.11 27.65 -2.11
N GLU A 393 -12.25 27.43 -2.73
CA GLU A 393 -12.39 26.54 -3.90
C GLU A 393 -12.29 27.35 -5.20
N VAL A 394 -11.24 27.10 -5.96
CA VAL A 394 -11.06 27.73 -7.28
C VAL A 394 -12.10 27.19 -8.25
N GLY A 395 -12.79 28.08 -8.94
CA GLY A 395 -13.94 27.79 -9.80
C GLY A 395 -15.30 28.03 -9.11
N ARG A 396 -15.31 28.18 -7.78
CA ARG A 396 -16.50 28.55 -7.01
C ARG A 396 -16.32 29.88 -6.27
N ASP A 397 -15.28 29.97 -5.43
CA ASP A 397 -15.02 31.13 -4.58
C ASP A 397 -14.09 32.16 -5.27
N ILE A 398 -13.22 31.65 -6.15
CA ILE A 398 -12.35 32.45 -7.01
C ILE A 398 -12.53 31.99 -8.45
N ASP A 399 -12.73 32.94 -9.36
CA ASP A 399 -12.77 32.65 -10.80
C ASP A 399 -11.41 32.19 -11.33
N ALA A 400 -11.37 31.03 -11.98
CA ALA A 400 -10.16 30.41 -12.48
C ALA A 400 -9.47 31.24 -13.58
N THR A 401 -10.25 31.97 -14.40
CA THR A 401 -9.73 32.84 -15.47
C THR A 401 -9.06 34.07 -14.87
N ALA A 402 -9.70 34.66 -13.85
CA ALA A 402 -9.11 35.78 -13.11
C ALA A 402 -7.82 35.36 -12.40
N LEU A 403 -7.81 34.16 -11.77
CA LEU A 403 -6.61 33.65 -11.10
C LEU A 403 -5.46 33.45 -12.10
N ARG A 404 -5.75 32.90 -13.28
CA ARG A 404 -4.77 32.74 -14.36
C ARG A 404 -4.24 34.09 -14.85
N ALA A 405 -5.09 35.10 -14.96
CA ALA A 405 -4.67 36.43 -15.44
C ALA A 405 -3.77 37.17 -14.42
N GLN A 406 -3.88 36.86 -13.13
CA GLN A 406 -3.14 37.48 -12.03
C GLN A 406 -1.80 36.79 -11.72
N ASN A 407 -1.52 35.65 -12.33
CA ASN A 407 -0.33 34.86 -12.07
C ASN A 407 0.42 34.55 -13.37
N ASP A 408 1.75 34.46 -13.29
CA ASP A 408 2.58 34.04 -14.42
C ASP A 408 2.35 32.57 -14.79
N ALA A 409 2.03 31.73 -13.81
CA ALA A 409 1.69 30.33 -14.02
C ALA A 409 0.67 29.82 -13.00
N VAL A 410 -0.05 28.76 -13.38
CA VAL A 410 -1.01 28.05 -12.52
C VAL A 410 -0.69 26.54 -12.58
N VAL A 411 -0.56 25.92 -11.42
CA VAL A 411 -0.34 24.49 -11.25
C VAL A 411 -1.62 23.84 -10.68
N PHE A 412 -2.19 22.87 -11.39
CA PHE A 412 -3.32 22.09 -10.92
C PHE A 412 -2.81 20.84 -10.20
N ALA A 413 -3.06 20.77 -8.89
CA ALA A 413 -2.69 19.65 -8.02
C ALA A 413 -3.90 19.19 -7.18
N THR A 414 -5.08 19.12 -7.81
CA THR A 414 -6.39 18.95 -7.17
C THR A 414 -6.65 17.53 -6.65
N GLY A 415 -5.82 16.55 -7.02
CA GLY A 415 -6.01 15.15 -6.68
C GLY A 415 -7.22 14.50 -7.38
N ALA A 416 -7.50 13.26 -7.03
CA ALA A 416 -8.67 12.52 -7.50
C ALA A 416 -9.72 12.50 -6.40
N THR A 417 -10.81 13.25 -6.58
CA THR A 417 -11.89 13.39 -5.58
C THR A 417 -13.15 12.63 -5.93
N TRP A 418 -13.20 12.03 -7.11
CA TRP A 418 -14.31 11.20 -7.54
C TRP A 418 -14.06 9.74 -7.12
N PRO A 419 -14.88 9.17 -6.22
CA PRO A 419 -14.67 7.80 -5.76
C PRO A 419 -15.02 6.79 -6.84
N ARG A 420 -14.29 5.66 -6.87
CA ARG A 420 -14.74 4.49 -7.61
C ARG A 420 -15.88 3.83 -6.83
N ASP A 421 -16.93 3.45 -7.53
CA ASP A 421 -18.12 2.87 -6.90
C ASP A 421 -18.47 1.51 -7.49
N LEU A 422 -19.12 0.66 -6.70
CA LEU A 422 -19.66 -0.64 -7.10
C LEU A 422 -21.13 -0.43 -7.51
N LYS A 423 -21.42 -0.58 -8.79
CA LYS A 423 -22.79 -0.49 -9.33
C LYS A 423 -23.53 -1.84 -9.17
N ILE A 424 -23.94 -2.14 -7.96
CA ILE A 424 -24.63 -3.39 -7.60
C ILE A 424 -25.95 -3.08 -6.87
N PRO A 425 -26.94 -3.98 -6.91
CA PRO A 425 -28.16 -3.82 -6.11
C PRO A 425 -27.87 -3.64 -4.62
N GLY A 426 -28.55 -2.70 -3.97
CA GLY A 426 -28.37 -2.38 -2.56
C GLY A 426 -27.30 -1.35 -2.28
N ARG A 427 -26.63 -0.78 -3.31
CA ARG A 427 -25.64 0.29 -3.13
C ARG A 427 -26.23 1.54 -2.47
N GLU A 428 -27.48 1.80 -2.71
CA GLU A 428 -28.25 2.94 -2.20
C GLU A 428 -28.77 2.75 -0.78
N ALA A 429 -28.51 1.59 -0.16
CA ALA A 429 -28.97 1.31 1.20
C ALA A 429 -28.31 2.25 2.23
N ASP A 430 -29.07 2.61 3.24
CA ASP A 430 -28.58 3.43 4.36
C ASP A 430 -27.40 2.72 5.07
N GLY A 431 -26.37 3.50 5.38
CA GLY A 431 -25.16 2.99 6.03
C GLY A 431 -24.08 2.46 5.07
N VAL A 432 -24.30 2.57 3.75
CA VAL A 432 -23.27 2.26 2.74
C VAL A 432 -22.50 3.54 2.37
N HIS A 433 -21.30 3.69 2.90
CA HIS A 433 -20.49 4.89 2.81
C HIS A 433 -19.22 4.67 2.02
N PHE A 434 -18.68 5.72 1.41
CA PHE A 434 -17.32 5.70 0.88
C PHE A 434 -16.28 5.79 2.01
N ALA A 435 -15.18 5.08 1.84
CA ALA A 435 -14.08 5.08 2.82
C ALA A 435 -13.59 6.49 3.15
N MET A 436 -13.46 7.37 2.14
CA MET A 436 -12.99 8.73 2.34
C MET A 436 -13.98 9.60 3.13
N GLU A 437 -15.27 9.39 2.96
CA GLU A 437 -16.30 10.04 3.76
C GLU A 437 -16.17 9.67 5.24
N PHE A 438 -16.02 8.37 5.52
CA PHE A 438 -15.82 7.86 6.88
C PHE A 438 -14.54 8.38 7.52
N LEU A 439 -13.40 8.27 6.83
CA LEU A 439 -12.10 8.69 7.34
C LEU A 439 -12.01 10.20 7.52
N SER A 440 -12.51 10.99 6.55
CA SER A 440 -12.43 12.45 6.61
C SER A 440 -13.32 13.02 7.69
N SER A 441 -14.56 12.53 7.84
CA SER A 441 -15.47 13.00 8.90
C SER A 441 -14.92 12.68 10.29
N THR A 442 -14.37 11.48 10.48
CA THR A 442 -13.74 11.10 11.76
C THR A 442 -12.52 11.96 12.05
N THR A 443 -11.61 12.13 11.08
CA THR A 443 -10.39 12.93 11.31
C THR A 443 -10.73 14.38 11.58
N LYS A 444 -11.70 14.96 10.85
CA LYS A 444 -12.13 16.34 11.10
C LYS A 444 -12.70 16.51 12.50
N SER A 445 -13.63 15.67 12.91
CA SER A 445 -14.21 15.71 14.26
C SER A 445 -13.17 15.47 15.36
N LEU A 446 -12.20 14.57 15.11
CA LEU A 446 -11.08 14.35 16.04
C LEU A 446 -10.24 15.62 16.23
N LEU A 447 -9.94 16.35 15.16
CA LEU A 447 -9.12 17.56 15.21
C LEU A 447 -9.87 18.78 15.77
N ASP A 448 -11.18 18.88 15.50
CA ASP A 448 -11.99 20.00 15.92
C ASP A 448 -12.43 19.88 17.40
N THR A 449 -12.84 18.69 17.84
CA THR A 449 -13.54 18.49 19.10
C THR A 449 -13.15 17.23 19.85
N GLN A 450 -12.15 16.48 19.40
CA GLN A 450 -11.78 15.18 19.95
C GLN A 450 -12.97 14.19 19.94
N LEU A 451 -13.77 14.22 18.88
CA LEU A 451 -14.98 13.42 18.68
C LEU A 451 -16.16 13.76 19.63
N ALA A 452 -16.10 14.89 20.34
CA ALA A 452 -17.13 15.24 21.32
C ALA A 452 -18.47 15.66 20.68
N GLU A 453 -18.47 16.22 19.48
CA GLU A 453 -19.69 16.73 18.81
C GLU A 453 -20.57 15.62 18.21
N GLY A 454 -20.04 14.43 17.96
CA GLY A 454 -20.78 13.31 17.41
C GLY A 454 -21.27 13.49 15.97
N THR A 455 -20.77 14.49 15.24
CA THR A 455 -21.18 14.84 13.87
C THR A 455 -20.52 14.00 12.77
N TYR A 456 -19.66 13.04 13.13
CA TYR A 456 -18.96 12.13 12.21
C TYR A 456 -19.72 10.83 12.01
N LEU A 457 -19.37 10.09 10.96
CA LEU A 457 -19.87 8.73 10.72
C LEU A 457 -19.37 7.80 11.84
N ASN A 458 -20.23 7.51 12.82
CA ASN A 458 -19.86 6.79 14.02
C ASN A 458 -20.12 5.28 13.88
N ALA A 459 -19.08 4.47 14.08
CA ALA A 459 -19.12 3.00 14.03
C ALA A 459 -19.37 2.35 15.41
N ARG A 460 -19.50 3.13 16.49
CA ARG A 460 -19.65 2.60 17.86
C ARG A 460 -20.85 1.67 17.97
N GLY A 461 -20.61 0.45 18.49
CA GLY A 461 -21.63 -0.56 18.70
C GLY A 461 -22.28 -1.10 17.42
N LYS A 462 -21.66 -0.89 16.26
CA LYS A 462 -22.15 -1.37 14.96
C LYS A 462 -21.34 -2.53 14.42
N ASN A 463 -21.99 -3.41 13.66
CA ASN A 463 -21.31 -4.37 12.82
C ASN A 463 -20.87 -3.68 11.53
N VAL A 464 -19.55 -3.60 11.33
CA VAL A 464 -18.96 -2.89 10.18
C VAL A 464 -18.38 -3.87 9.19
N ILE A 465 -18.77 -3.75 7.92
CA ILE A 465 -18.21 -4.49 6.80
C ILE A 465 -17.38 -3.53 5.96
N VAL A 466 -16.12 -3.86 5.73
CA VAL A 466 -15.22 -3.09 4.86
C VAL A 466 -15.00 -3.88 3.57
N ILE A 467 -15.39 -3.28 2.43
CA ILE A 467 -15.20 -3.88 1.12
C ILE A 467 -13.91 -3.35 0.52
N GLY A 468 -12.89 -4.23 0.47
CA GLY A 468 -11.53 -3.92 -0.01
C GLY A 468 -10.48 -4.14 1.05
N GLY A 469 -9.37 -4.79 0.68
CA GLY A 469 -8.28 -5.22 1.59
C GLY A 469 -7.00 -4.37 1.52
N GLY A 470 -7.00 -3.25 0.78
CA GLY A 470 -5.85 -2.35 0.68
C GLY A 470 -5.66 -1.45 1.91
N ASP A 471 -4.67 -0.55 1.85
CA ASP A 471 -4.34 0.36 2.95
C ASP A 471 -5.53 1.19 3.44
N THR A 472 -6.35 1.71 2.51
CA THR A 472 -7.56 2.47 2.86
C THR A 472 -8.58 1.63 3.62
N GLY A 473 -8.77 0.36 3.21
CA GLY A 473 -9.65 -0.57 3.92
C GLY A 473 -9.14 -0.85 5.34
N ASN A 474 -7.85 -1.07 5.49
CA ASN A 474 -7.20 -1.27 6.79
C ASN A 474 -7.33 -0.02 7.68
N ASP A 475 -7.25 1.18 7.11
CA ASP A 475 -7.47 2.44 7.82
C ASP A 475 -8.91 2.57 8.32
N CYS A 476 -9.90 2.14 7.52
CA CYS A 476 -11.30 2.09 7.94
C CYS A 476 -11.51 1.11 9.10
N ILE A 477 -10.93 -0.09 9.03
CA ILE A 477 -11.00 -1.09 10.11
C ILE A 477 -10.39 -0.50 11.40
N GLY A 478 -9.16 0.02 11.29
CA GLY A 478 -8.45 0.60 12.44
C GLY A 478 -9.19 1.79 13.07
N THR A 479 -9.87 2.59 12.27
CA THR A 479 -10.70 3.73 12.72
C THR A 479 -11.99 3.23 13.38
N ALA A 480 -12.70 2.27 12.76
CA ALA A 480 -13.92 1.70 13.31
C ALA A 480 -13.71 1.05 14.69
N VAL A 481 -12.61 0.28 14.84
CA VAL A 481 -12.23 -0.33 16.14
C VAL A 481 -12.01 0.73 17.23
N ARG A 482 -11.52 1.94 16.88
CA ARG A 482 -11.31 3.04 17.85
C ARG A 482 -12.57 3.78 18.21
N HIS A 483 -13.62 3.64 17.44
CA HIS A 483 -14.93 4.17 17.82
C HIS A 483 -15.59 3.35 18.95
N GLY A 484 -15.24 2.09 19.14
CA GLY A 484 -15.73 1.18 20.19
C GLY A 484 -16.79 0.21 19.70
#